data_548159e03aa46fb294f1512c6caf218c
#
_entry.id   548159e03aa46fb294f1512c6caf218c
#
_cell.length_a   1.000
_cell.length_b   1.000
_cell.length_c   1.000
_cell.angle_alpha   90.00
_cell.angle_beta   90.00
_cell.angle_gamma   90.00
#
_symmetry.space_group_name_H-M   'P 1'
#
loop_
_entity.id
_entity.type
_entity.pdbx_description
1 polymer ?
#
loop_
_entity_poly.entity_id
_entity_poly.type
_entity_poly.pdbx_seq_one_letter_code
_entity_poly.pdbx_strand_id
1 'polypeptide(L)'
;MNELRTLTFDAIVVGGGGAGMRAALQLAQSGLNTACVTKVFPTRSHTVSAQGGITCAIASADPNDDWRWHMYDTVKGSDYIGDQDAIEYMCSVGPQAVFELDHMGLPFSRTETGRIYQRPFGGQSKGPDNPTQAARTCAAADRTGHALLHTLYQANLKAGTTFLNEWFAVDLVKNEDGAVVGCIAICIETGETVYIKAKATVLATGGAGRIFASTIPVMVWGCLCVPVLRRKIWRCGSSTQPVLRVRVCL
;
A
#
# COMPACT_ATOMS: atom_id res chain seq x y z
N MET A 1 7.02 -34.06 18.32
CA MET A 1 6.52 -32.85 17.59
C MET A 1 7.75 -32.09 17.18
N ASN A 2 7.95 -31.89 15.87
CA ASN A 2 9.08 -31.06 15.43
C ASN A 2 8.78 -29.61 15.83
N GLU A 3 9.70 -28.99 16.57
CA GLU A 3 9.58 -27.57 16.89
C GLU A 3 9.59 -26.75 15.60
N LEU A 4 8.64 -25.82 15.50
CA LEU A 4 8.60 -24.87 14.37
C LEU A 4 9.86 -24.00 14.43
N ARG A 5 10.57 -23.93 13.30
CA ARG A 5 11.67 -22.98 13.16
C ARG A 5 11.16 -21.55 13.40
N THR A 6 11.87 -20.80 14.21
CA THR A 6 11.50 -19.42 14.56
C THR A 6 12.46 -18.42 13.92
N LEU A 7 11.91 -17.44 13.22
CA LEU A 7 12.63 -16.26 12.73
C LEU A 7 12.24 -15.08 13.63
N THR A 8 13.20 -14.22 13.99
CA THR A 8 12.93 -13.09 14.90
C THR A 8 13.31 -11.76 14.26
N PHE A 9 12.38 -10.81 14.33
CA PHE A 9 12.52 -9.43 13.83
C PHE A 9 11.98 -8.43 14.86
N ASP A 10 12.37 -7.16 14.71
CA ASP A 10 11.73 -6.07 15.48
C ASP A 10 10.34 -5.78 14.92
N ALA A 11 10.23 -5.73 13.59
CA ALA A 11 8.95 -5.52 12.92
C ALA A 11 8.81 -6.43 11.70
N ILE A 12 7.58 -6.87 11.45
CA ILE A 12 7.24 -7.55 10.20
C ILE A 12 6.13 -6.81 9.46
N VAL A 13 6.26 -6.79 8.15
CA VAL A 13 5.25 -6.24 7.25
C VAL A 13 4.68 -7.39 6.42
N VAL A 14 3.40 -7.66 6.56
CA VAL A 14 2.70 -8.71 5.80
C VAL A 14 2.07 -8.08 4.56
N GLY A 15 2.67 -8.36 3.42
CA GLY A 15 2.28 -7.83 2.12
C GLY A 15 3.31 -6.90 1.48
N GLY A 16 3.92 -7.33 0.36
CA GLY A 16 4.97 -6.61 -0.37
C GLY A 16 4.44 -5.71 -1.51
N GLY A 17 3.25 -5.13 -1.36
CA GLY A 17 2.73 -4.11 -2.28
C GLY A 17 3.29 -2.72 -1.98
N GLY A 18 2.81 -1.69 -2.70
CA GLY A 18 3.27 -0.31 -2.52
C GLY A 18 3.21 0.17 -1.07
N ALA A 19 2.10 -0.10 -0.37
CA ALA A 19 1.93 0.25 1.04
C ALA A 19 2.92 -0.48 1.95
N GLY A 20 3.03 -1.81 1.77
CA GLY A 20 3.91 -2.62 2.60
C GLY A 20 5.38 -2.27 2.40
N MET A 21 5.81 -2.08 1.16
CA MET A 21 7.19 -1.69 0.89
C MET A 21 7.52 -0.28 1.41
N ARG A 22 6.55 0.68 1.36
CA ARG A 22 6.78 2.00 1.96
C ARG A 22 6.88 1.92 3.49
N ALA A 23 6.04 1.09 4.12
CA ALA A 23 6.10 0.85 5.56
C ALA A 23 7.41 0.14 5.97
N ALA A 24 7.79 -0.91 5.26
CA ALA A 24 9.03 -1.64 5.51
C ALA A 24 10.26 -0.74 5.38
N LEU A 25 10.28 0.11 4.34
CA LEU A 25 11.35 1.09 4.14
C LEU A 25 11.48 2.04 5.33
N GLN A 26 10.37 2.59 5.82
CA GLN A 26 10.39 3.49 6.97
C GLN A 26 10.92 2.80 8.24
N LEU A 27 10.48 1.58 8.49
CA LEU A 27 10.93 0.79 9.64
C LEU A 27 12.44 0.48 9.55
N ALA A 28 12.92 0.04 8.38
CA ALA A 28 14.32 -0.26 8.16
C ALA A 28 15.21 0.99 8.28
N GLN A 29 14.78 2.13 7.72
CA GLN A 29 15.47 3.41 7.85
C GLN A 29 15.52 3.93 9.30
N SER A 30 14.58 3.51 10.14
CA SER A 30 14.60 3.79 11.58
C SER A 30 15.52 2.86 12.38
N GLY A 31 16.29 2.02 11.71
CA GLY A 31 17.26 1.11 12.33
C GLY A 31 16.66 -0.18 12.90
N LEU A 32 15.40 -0.48 12.59
CA LEU A 32 14.74 -1.70 13.04
C LEU A 32 15.08 -2.89 12.12
N ASN A 33 15.36 -4.05 12.72
CA ASN A 33 15.45 -5.31 11.98
C ASN A 33 14.06 -5.69 11.45
N THR A 34 13.85 -5.43 10.14
CA THR A 34 12.53 -5.49 9.51
C THR A 34 12.47 -6.57 8.44
N ALA A 35 11.40 -7.37 8.46
CA ALA A 35 11.10 -8.31 7.37
C ALA A 35 9.79 -7.95 6.66
N CYS A 36 9.78 -8.14 5.34
CA CYS A 36 8.59 -8.07 4.50
C CYS A 36 8.22 -9.48 4.04
N VAL A 37 7.08 -9.98 4.50
CA VAL A 37 6.53 -11.29 4.13
C VAL A 37 5.60 -11.10 2.95
N THR A 38 5.89 -11.71 1.83
CA THR A 38 5.10 -11.52 0.61
C THR A 38 4.86 -12.84 -0.14
N LYS A 39 3.61 -13.07 -0.51
CA LYS A 39 3.17 -14.27 -1.24
C LYS A 39 3.71 -14.34 -2.66
N VAL A 40 3.92 -13.21 -3.28
CA VAL A 40 4.51 -13.07 -4.62
C VAL A 40 5.77 -12.24 -4.52
N PHE A 41 6.63 -12.31 -5.51
CA PHE A 41 7.77 -11.39 -5.57
C PHE A 41 7.27 -9.93 -5.49
N PRO A 42 7.89 -9.03 -4.72
CA PRO A 42 7.35 -7.68 -4.44
C PRO A 42 6.95 -6.91 -5.69
N THR A 43 7.77 -6.96 -6.75
CA THR A 43 7.50 -6.25 -8.01
C THR A 43 6.36 -6.86 -8.84
N ARG A 44 5.74 -7.96 -8.36
CA ARG A 44 4.56 -8.61 -8.97
C ARG A 44 3.30 -8.46 -8.14
N SER A 45 3.32 -7.63 -7.10
CA SER A 45 2.12 -7.35 -6.31
C SER A 45 1.08 -6.56 -7.12
N HIS A 46 -0.16 -6.48 -6.61
CA HIS A 46 -1.27 -5.83 -7.34
C HIS A 46 -0.95 -4.39 -7.80
N THR A 47 -0.14 -3.65 -7.05
CA THR A 47 0.30 -2.29 -7.41
C THR A 47 0.97 -2.22 -8.79
N VAL A 48 1.60 -3.30 -9.27
CA VAL A 48 2.26 -3.32 -10.60
C VAL A 48 1.31 -2.99 -11.73
N SER A 49 0.03 -3.34 -11.60
CA SER A 49 -1.00 -3.13 -12.64
C SER A 49 -1.56 -1.71 -12.66
N ALA A 50 -1.16 -0.83 -11.76
CA ALA A 50 -1.60 0.55 -11.73
C ALA A 50 -0.99 1.34 -12.91
N GLN A 51 -1.82 1.69 -13.88
CA GLN A 51 -1.41 2.40 -15.10
C GLN A 51 -1.74 3.90 -15.00
N GLY A 52 -2.84 4.25 -14.33
CA GLY A 52 -3.38 5.61 -14.28
C GLY A 52 -2.40 6.65 -13.76
N GLY A 53 -1.73 6.36 -12.70
CA GLY A 53 -0.85 7.28 -12.00
C GLY A 53 -1.19 7.39 -10.51
N ILE A 54 -0.59 8.36 -9.85
CA ILE A 54 -0.85 8.71 -8.45
C ILE A 54 -1.62 10.02 -8.44
N THR A 55 -2.90 9.98 -8.09
CA THR A 55 -3.73 11.18 -8.00
C THR A 55 -3.34 11.98 -6.76
N CYS A 56 -2.88 13.22 -6.98
CA CYS A 56 -2.43 14.11 -5.92
C CYS A 56 -2.35 15.56 -6.38
N ALA A 57 -2.83 16.48 -5.55
CA ALA A 57 -2.86 17.91 -5.84
C ALA A 57 -1.48 18.56 -5.59
N ILE A 58 -0.52 18.36 -6.52
CA ILE A 58 0.81 18.98 -6.45
C ILE A 58 0.90 20.32 -7.21
N ALA A 59 -0.22 20.80 -7.74
CA ALA A 59 -0.32 22.08 -8.45
C ALA A 59 0.66 22.24 -9.64
N SER A 60 1.03 21.14 -10.28
CA SER A 60 1.96 21.17 -11.41
C SER A 60 1.27 21.56 -12.72
N ALA A 61 0.08 21.00 -12.99
CA ALA A 61 -0.71 21.31 -14.18
C ALA A 61 -1.62 22.52 -13.98
N ASP A 62 -2.20 22.68 -12.79
CA ASP A 62 -3.04 23.81 -12.42
C ASP A 62 -2.50 24.43 -11.11
N PRO A 63 -1.96 25.65 -11.13
CA PRO A 63 -1.42 26.30 -9.93
C PRO A 63 -2.44 26.50 -8.80
N ASN A 64 -3.73 26.50 -9.13
CA ASN A 64 -4.82 26.69 -8.18
C ASN A 64 -5.37 25.35 -7.64
N ASP A 65 -4.83 24.19 -8.07
CA ASP A 65 -5.30 22.89 -7.59
C ASP A 65 -5.02 22.73 -6.10
N ASP A 66 -6.03 22.27 -5.35
CA ASP A 66 -5.98 22.16 -3.89
C ASP A 66 -6.33 20.74 -3.46
N TRP A 67 -5.64 20.24 -2.44
CA TRP A 67 -5.88 18.92 -1.87
C TRP A 67 -7.31 18.78 -1.28
N ARG A 68 -7.97 19.90 -0.90
CA ARG A 68 -9.36 19.89 -0.42
C ARG A 68 -10.32 19.50 -1.53
N TRP A 69 -10.05 19.89 -2.77
CA TRP A 69 -10.84 19.43 -3.93
C TRP A 69 -10.63 17.93 -4.17
N HIS A 70 -9.40 17.46 -4.01
CA HIS A 70 -9.09 16.03 -4.07
C HIS A 70 -9.82 15.25 -2.97
N MET A 71 -9.86 15.78 -1.74
CA MET A 71 -10.62 15.22 -0.63
C MET A 71 -12.13 15.16 -0.96
N TYR A 72 -12.71 16.27 -1.43
CA TYR A 72 -14.11 16.33 -1.82
C TYR A 72 -14.48 15.25 -2.85
N ASP A 73 -13.69 15.14 -3.92
CA ASP A 73 -13.90 14.12 -4.96
C ASP A 73 -13.76 12.70 -4.41
N THR A 74 -12.83 12.48 -3.50
CA THR A 74 -12.60 11.16 -2.89
C THR A 74 -13.73 10.77 -1.95
N VAL A 75 -14.21 11.68 -1.13
CA VAL A 75 -15.38 11.46 -0.25
C VAL A 75 -16.62 11.17 -1.09
N LYS A 76 -16.89 11.98 -2.12
CA LYS A 76 -18.02 11.79 -3.03
C LYS A 76 -17.90 10.48 -3.82
N GLY A 77 -16.71 10.16 -4.34
CA GLY A 77 -16.45 8.94 -5.10
C GLY A 77 -16.50 7.66 -4.26
N SER A 78 -16.40 7.79 -2.94
CA SER A 78 -16.60 6.68 -1.98
C SER A 78 -18.06 6.57 -1.49
N ASP A 79 -19.01 7.25 -2.11
CA ASP A 79 -20.42 7.32 -1.69
C ASP A 79 -20.57 7.72 -0.21
N TYR A 80 -19.67 8.58 0.29
CA TYR A 80 -19.64 9.06 1.69
C TYR A 80 -19.45 7.97 2.75
N ILE A 81 -19.12 6.73 2.35
CA ILE A 81 -18.88 5.60 3.28
C ILE A 81 -17.40 5.42 3.66
N GLY A 82 -16.50 6.16 3.03
CA GLY A 82 -15.09 6.19 3.37
C GLY A 82 -14.85 6.81 4.75
N ASP A 83 -13.75 6.42 5.39
CA ASP A 83 -13.26 7.08 6.60
C ASP A 83 -12.73 8.46 6.21
N GLN A 84 -13.47 9.52 6.57
CA GLN A 84 -13.20 10.87 6.08
C GLN A 84 -11.92 11.45 6.69
N ASP A 85 -11.59 11.12 7.94
CA ASP A 85 -10.33 11.54 8.57
C ASP A 85 -9.14 10.93 7.85
N ALA A 86 -9.24 9.64 7.47
CA ALA A 86 -8.21 8.97 6.69
C ALA A 86 -8.08 9.55 5.27
N ILE A 87 -9.20 9.95 4.64
CA ILE A 87 -9.21 10.60 3.32
C ILE A 87 -8.56 11.98 3.41
N GLU A 88 -8.92 12.78 4.41
CA GLU A 88 -8.32 14.09 4.65
C GLU A 88 -6.80 13.99 4.81
N TYR A 89 -6.36 13.08 5.69
CA TYR A 89 -4.93 12.84 5.90
C TYR A 89 -4.23 12.43 4.61
N MET A 90 -4.79 11.47 3.87
CA MET A 90 -4.22 11.01 2.61
C MET A 90 -4.08 12.14 1.58
N CYS A 91 -5.11 12.96 1.42
CA CYS A 91 -5.10 14.04 0.43
C CYS A 91 -4.17 15.18 0.83
N SER A 92 -4.12 15.53 2.10
CA SER A 92 -3.29 16.63 2.61
C SER A 92 -1.80 16.32 2.57
N VAL A 93 -1.38 15.07 2.89
CA VAL A 93 0.02 14.64 2.86
C VAL A 93 0.46 14.07 1.51
N GLY A 94 -0.48 13.84 0.60
CA GLY A 94 -0.22 13.28 -0.72
C GLY A 94 0.87 14.00 -1.52
N PRO A 95 0.88 15.34 -1.59
CA PRO A 95 1.94 16.11 -2.25
C PRO A 95 3.35 15.74 -1.77
N GLN A 96 3.53 15.66 -0.46
CA GLN A 96 4.81 15.26 0.12
C GLN A 96 5.19 13.84 -0.29
N ALA A 97 4.25 12.89 -0.27
CA ALA A 97 4.51 11.51 -0.66
C ALA A 97 4.94 11.38 -2.13
N VAL A 98 4.36 12.18 -3.03
CA VAL A 98 4.77 12.21 -4.45
C VAL A 98 6.20 12.74 -4.59
N PHE A 99 6.56 13.81 -3.90
CA PHE A 99 7.92 14.33 -3.94
C PHE A 99 8.93 13.40 -3.28
N GLU A 100 8.57 12.70 -2.21
CA GLU A 100 9.43 11.65 -1.64
C GLU A 100 9.73 10.54 -2.65
N LEU A 101 8.73 10.07 -3.39
CA LEU A 101 8.90 9.06 -4.44
C LEU A 101 9.76 9.58 -5.60
N ASP A 102 9.59 10.82 -5.98
CA ASP A 102 10.43 11.49 -6.98
C ASP A 102 11.91 11.53 -6.53
N HIS A 103 12.17 11.95 -5.30
CA HIS A 103 13.50 11.95 -4.72
C HIS A 103 14.11 10.55 -4.55
N MET A 104 13.28 9.52 -4.38
CA MET A 104 13.74 8.11 -4.40
C MET A 104 14.12 7.64 -5.81
N GLY A 105 13.83 8.43 -6.84
CA GLY A 105 14.15 8.14 -8.24
C GLY A 105 13.00 7.53 -9.03
N LEU A 106 11.74 7.70 -8.61
CA LEU A 106 10.60 7.30 -9.42
C LEU A 106 10.57 8.16 -10.69
N PRO A 107 10.64 7.57 -11.90
CA PRO A 107 10.78 8.31 -13.14
C PRO A 107 9.43 8.87 -13.61
N PHE A 108 8.87 9.83 -12.90
CA PHE A 108 7.68 10.52 -13.35
C PHE A 108 7.93 11.21 -14.70
N SER A 109 6.93 11.16 -15.58
CA SER A 109 6.94 11.97 -16.79
C SER A 109 7.05 13.45 -16.44
N ARG A 110 7.75 14.23 -17.28
CA ARG A 110 7.98 15.65 -17.04
C ARG A 110 7.31 16.49 -18.12
N THR A 111 6.90 17.68 -17.74
CA THR A 111 6.52 18.73 -18.68
C THR A 111 7.76 19.33 -19.34
N GLU A 112 7.59 20.15 -20.36
CA GLU A 112 8.68 20.91 -21.01
C GLU A 112 9.43 21.84 -20.02
N THR A 113 8.74 22.26 -18.96
CA THR A 113 9.31 23.09 -17.88
C THR A 113 9.97 22.27 -16.75
N GLY A 114 10.08 20.94 -16.91
CA GLY A 114 10.71 20.05 -15.93
C GLY A 114 9.84 19.68 -14.74
N ARG A 115 8.60 20.17 -14.64
CA ARG A 115 7.67 19.81 -13.56
C ARG A 115 7.14 18.37 -13.74
N ILE A 116 6.70 17.74 -12.68
CA ILE A 116 6.02 16.43 -12.76
C ILE A 116 4.75 16.57 -13.60
N TYR A 117 4.64 15.73 -14.62
CA TYR A 117 3.46 15.72 -15.49
C TYR A 117 2.24 15.19 -14.73
N GLN A 118 1.15 15.94 -14.82
CA GLN A 118 -0.16 15.55 -14.29
C GLN A 118 -1.16 15.44 -15.42
N ARG A 119 -1.93 14.36 -15.43
CA ARG A 119 -2.99 14.14 -16.42
C ARG A 119 -4.38 14.19 -15.78
N PRO A 120 -5.43 14.52 -16.57
CA PRO A 120 -6.79 14.39 -16.11
C PRO A 120 -7.15 12.94 -15.86
N PHE A 121 -7.97 12.69 -14.84
CA PHE A 121 -8.48 11.36 -14.53
C PHE A 121 -9.97 11.46 -14.15
N GLY A 122 -10.77 10.42 -14.47
CA GLY A 122 -12.19 10.41 -14.18
C GLY A 122 -12.51 10.61 -12.70
N GLY A 123 -13.58 11.33 -12.40
CA GLY A 123 -14.01 11.60 -11.04
C GLY A 123 -13.22 12.68 -10.29
N GLN A 124 -12.33 13.38 -10.97
CA GLN A 124 -11.57 14.50 -10.41
C GLN A 124 -12.09 15.83 -10.92
N SER A 125 -12.51 16.72 -10.03
CA SER A 125 -13.07 18.05 -10.34
C SER A 125 -12.26 19.18 -9.73
N LYS A 126 -12.56 20.42 -10.12
CA LYS A 126 -11.94 21.63 -9.55
C LYS A 126 -12.69 22.16 -8.34
N GLY A 127 -13.33 21.28 -7.58
CA GLY A 127 -14.06 21.60 -6.37
C GLY A 127 -15.57 21.44 -6.52
N PRO A 128 -16.33 21.64 -5.43
CA PRO A 128 -17.76 21.41 -5.38
C PRO A 128 -18.57 22.27 -6.37
N ASP A 129 -18.11 23.50 -6.60
CA ASP A 129 -18.79 24.47 -7.44
C ASP A 129 -18.27 24.48 -8.90
N ASN A 130 -17.25 23.70 -9.21
CA ASN A 130 -16.64 23.64 -10.52
C ASN A 130 -16.42 22.19 -10.97
N PRO A 131 -17.36 21.60 -11.73
CA PRO A 131 -17.29 20.21 -12.19
C PRO A 131 -16.25 19.97 -13.30
N THR A 132 -15.55 21.01 -13.76
CA THR A 132 -14.49 20.86 -14.77
C THR A 132 -13.44 19.87 -14.29
N GLN A 133 -13.05 18.96 -15.20
CA GLN A 133 -12.10 17.91 -14.87
C GLN A 133 -10.74 18.50 -14.46
N ALA A 134 -10.22 18.08 -13.32
CA ALA A 134 -8.91 18.43 -12.83
C ALA A 134 -7.83 17.48 -13.34
N ALA A 135 -6.64 18.02 -13.65
CA ALA A 135 -5.46 17.25 -14.02
C ALA A 135 -4.51 17.16 -12.81
N ARG A 136 -4.76 16.18 -11.91
CA ARG A 136 -3.94 15.99 -10.71
C ARG A 136 -3.30 14.61 -10.59
N THR A 137 -3.38 13.79 -11.62
CA THR A 137 -2.82 12.44 -11.58
C THR A 137 -1.39 12.43 -12.10
N CYS A 138 -0.42 12.25 -11.19
CA CYS A 138 1.01 12.18 -11.49
C CYS A 138 1.33 10.83 -12.13
N ALA A 139 1.93 10.81 -13.30
CA ALA A 139 2.12 9.61 -14.09
C ALA A 139 3.58 9.38 -14.51
N ALA A 140 3.97 8.10 -14.57
CA ALA A 140 5.18 7.63 -15.23
C ALA A 140 4.74 6.82 -16.47
N ALA A 141 4.41 7.51 -17.56
CA ALA A 141 3.75 6.96 -18.75
C ALA A 141 2.54 6.07 -18.32
N ASP A 142 2.40 4.87 -18.88
CA ASP A 142 1.34 3.91 -18.54
C ASP A 142 1.82 2.79 -17.62
N ARG A 143 2.90 3.02 -16.88
CA ARG A 143 3.55 2.04 -16.02
C ARG A 143 3.88 2.60 -14.63
N THR A 144 3.07 3.50 -14.12
CA THR A 144 3.36 4.17 -12.84
C THR A 144 3.48 3.17 -11.68
N GLY A 145 2.60 2.17 -11.61
CA GLY A 145 2.67 1.14 -10.56
C GLY A 145 3.91 0.26 -10.65
N HIS A 146 4.32 -0.11 -11.87
CA HIS A 146 5.56 -0.84 -12.09
C HIS A 146 6.77 0.00 -11.63
N ALA A 147 6.85 1.26 -12.04
CA ALA A 147 7.92 2.17 -11.64
C ALA A 147 7.96 2.35 -10.12
N LEU A 148 6.79 2.55 -9.49
CA LEU A 148 6.65 2.68 -8.04
C LEU A 148 7.22 1.47 -7.29
N LEU A 149 6.82 0.25 -7.69
CA LEU A 149 7.28 -0.97 -7.03
C LEU A 149 8.78 -1.17 -7.17
N HIS A 150 9.34 -0.92 -8.36
CA HIS A 150 10.78 -1.04 -8.56
C HIS A 150 11.56 -0.01 -7.74
N THR A 151 11.10 1.24 -7.70
CA THR A 151 11.72 2.29 -6.88
C THR A 151 11.71 1.93 -5.39
N LEU A 152 10.56 1.52 -4.86
CA LEU A 152 10.44 1.13 -3.45
C LEU A 152 11.23 -0.15 -3.14
N TYR A 153 11.26 -1.12 -4.04
CA TYR A 153 12.04 -2.34 -3.85
C TYR A 153 13.54 -2.05 -3.76
N GLN A 154 14.06 -1.25 -4.68
CA GLN A 154 15.47 -0.82 -4.65
C GLN A 154 15.81 -0.04 -3.38
N ALA A 155 14.93 0.87 -2.94
CA ALA A 155 15.11 1.62 -1.71
C ALA A 155 15.16 0.71 -0.48
N ASN A 156 14.27 -0.29 -0.41
CA ASN A 156 14.24 -1.29 0.65
C ASN A 156 15.52 -2.15 0.68
N LEU A 157 16.01 -2.59 -0.48
CA LEU A 157 17.27 -3.33 -0.55
C LEU A 157 18.44 -2.51 0.00
N LYS A 158 18.51 -1.23 -0.35
CA LYS A 158 19.53 -0.30 0.19
C LYS A 158 19.40 -0.10 1.70
N ALA A 159 18.17 -0.11 2.22
CA ALA A 159 17.90 0.04 3.66
C ALA A 159 18.10 -1.26 4.47
N GLY A 160 18.37 -2.39 3.80
CA GLY A 160 18.60 -3.67 4.47
C GLY A 160 17.33 -4.41 4.90
N THR A 161 16.17 -4.10 4.31
CA THR A 161 14.94 -4.85 4.56
C THR A 161 15.09 -6.30 4.14
N THR A 162 14.78 -7.25 5.02
CA THR A 162 14.73 -8.68 4.70
C THR A 162 13.45 -9.01 3.96
N PHE A 163 13.54 -9.57 2.77
CA PHE A 163 12.38 -10.04 2.03
C PHE A 163 12.21 -11.55 2.13
N LEU A 164 11.06 -11.98 2.62
CA LEU A 164 10.60 -13.37 2.58
C LEU A 164 9.65 -13.50 1.39
N ASN A 165 10.25 -13.70 0.20
CA ASN A 165 9.52 -13.82 -1.07
C ASN A 165 8.89 -15.19 -1.19
N GLU A 166 7.65 -15.25 -1.72
CA GLU A 166 6.87 -16.46 -1.91
C GLU A 166 6.59 -17.20 -0.58
N TRP A 167 6.41 -16.39 0.48
CA TRP A 167 5.95 -16.85 1.77
C TRP A 167 4.49 -16.42 2.01
N PHE A 168 3.65 -17.39 2.33
CA PHE A 168 2.25 -17.17 2.62
C PHE A 168 2.04 -17.05 4.12
N ALA A 169 1.66 -15.86 4.60
CA ALA A 169 1.25 -15.66 5.98
C ALA A 169 -0.11 -16.33 6.19
N VAL A 170 -0.16 -17.35 7.04
CA VAL A 170 -1.34 -18.18 7.29
C VAL A 170 -2.20 -17.56 8.38
N ASP A 171 -1.58 -17.23 9.52
CA ASP A 171 -2.31 -16.70 10.68
C ASP A 171 -1.42 -15.79 11.53
N LEU A 172 -2.06 -14.94 12.33
CA LEU A 172 -1.38 -14.09 13.31
C LEU A 172 -1.29 -14.81 14.65
N VAL A 173 -0.11 -14.74 15.25
CA VAL A 173 0.12 -15.29 16.60
C VAL A 173 -0.13 -14.22 17.63
N LYS A 174 -0.93 -14.55 18.66
CA LYS A 174 -1.20 -13.68 19.80
C LYS A 174 -0.62 -14.25 21.07
N ASN A 175 -0.20 -13.38 21.98
CA ASN A 175 0.13 -13.76 23.34
C ASN A 175 -1.13 -13.89 24.22
N GLU A 176 -0.95 -14.19 25.49
CA GLU A 176 -2.02 -14.34 26.47
C GLU A 176 -2.84 -13.05 26.67
N ASP A 177 -2.21 -11.89 26.50
CA ASP A 177 -2.87 -10.57 26.59
C ASP A 177 -3.64 -10.22 25.31
N GLY A 178 -3.58 -11.05 24.26
CA GLY A 178 -4.21 -10.81 22.97
C GLY A 178 -3.42 -9.91 22.02
N ALA A 179 -2.20 -9.48 22.38
CA ALA A 179 -1.33 -8.72 21.51
C ALA A 179 -0.73 -9.60 20.41
N VAL A 180 -0.59 -9.06 19.20
CA VAL A 180 0.01 -9.77 18.07
C VAL A 180 1.53 -9.77 18.23
N VAL A 181 2.11 -10.98 18.32
CA VAL A 181 3.56 -11.20 18.51
C VAL A 181 4.24 -11.82 17.28
N GLY A 182 3.57 -11.84 16.15
CA GLY A 182 4.11 -12.34 14.90
C GLY A 182 3.06 -13.07 14.05
N CYS A 183 3.54 -13.90 13.12
CA CYS A 183 2.68 -14.71 12.27
C CYS A 183 3.28 -16.09 12.00
N ILE A 184 2.43 -17.05 11.66
CA ILE A 184 2.83 -18.32 11.03
C ILE A 184 2.85 -18.10 9.52
N ALA A 185 3.92 -18.53 8.87
CA ALA A 185 4.05 -18.45 7.43
C ALA A 185 4.56 -19.77 6.83
N ILE A 186 4.15 -20.03 5.59
CA ILE A 186 4.55 -21.19 4.80
C ILE A 186 5.34 -20.70 3.59
N CYS A 187 6.53 -21.25 3.40
CA CYS A 187 7.27 -21.10 2.16
C CYS A 187 6.54 -21.88 1.05
N ILE A 188 6.14 -21.18 -0.02
CA ILE A 188 5.35 -21.78 -1.10
C ILE A 188 6.20 -22.78 -1.89
N GLU A 189 7.50 -22.53 -2.03
CA GLU A 189 8.42 -23.38 -2.77
C GLU A 189 8.69 -24.70 -2.04
N THR A 190 8.97 -24.65 -0.74
CA THR A 190 9.44 -25.82 0.03
C THR A 190 8.36 -26.47 0.88
N GLY A 191 7.24 -25.78 1.14
CA GLY A 191 6.23 -26.21 2.11
C GLY A 191 6.67 -26.03 3.57
N GLU A 192 7.86 -25.48 3.84
CA GLU A 192 8.35 -25.23 5.19
C GLU A 192 7.43 -24.25 5.91
N THR A 193 7.01 -24.62 7.11
CA THR A 193 6.22 -23.75 7.99
C THR A 193 7.13 -23.18 9.06
N VAL A 194 7.04 -21.85 9.29
CA VAL A 194 7.85 -21.17 10.29
C VAL A 194 6.98 -20.26 11.16
N TYR A 195 7.45 -19.99 12.37
CA TYR A 195 6.96 -18.91 13.19
C TYR A 195 7.86 -17.68 13.00
N ILE A 196 7.27 -16.58 12.53
CA ILE A 196 7.95 -15.30 12.40
C ILE A 196 7.55 -14.45 13.59
N LYS A 197 8.44 -14.36 14.59
CA LYS A 197 8.24 -13.59 15.81
C LYS A 197 8.62 -12.13 15.58
N ALA A 198 7.77 -11.19 16.03
CA ALA A 198 8.04 -9.77 15.93
C ALA A 198 7.42 -8.98 17.10
N LYS A 199 8.01 -7.83 17.43
CA LYS A 199 7.47 -6.89 18.42
C LYS A 199 6.27 -6.12 17.84
N ALA A 200 6.27 -5.86 16.53
CA ALA A 200 5.18 -5.19 15.82
C ALA A 200 4.90 -5.86 14.48
N THR A 201 3.61 -5.90 14.09
CA THR A 201 3.16 -6.47 12.83
C THR A 201 2.32 -5.46 12.06
N VAL A 202 2.77 -5.12 10.86
CA VAL A 202 2.04 -4.23 9.93
C VAL A 202 1.30 -5.08 8.92
N LEU A 203 -0.01 -4.92 8.81
CA LEU A 203 -0.82 -5.57 7.79
C LEU A 203 -1.00 -4.64 6.59
N ALA A 204 -0.42 -5.04 5.46
CA ALA A 204 -0.47 -4.34 4.18
C ALA A 204 -0.89 -5.28 3.04
N THR A 205 -1.85 -6.16 3.32
CA THR A 205 -2.25 -7.29 2.47
C THR A 205 -3.10 -6.90 1.27
N GLY A 206 -3.39 -5.63 1.08
CA GLY A 206 -4.26 -5.12 0.02
C GLY A 206 -5.74 -5.33 0.28
N GLY A 207 -6.55 -5.18 -0.73
CA GLY A 207 -8.00 -5.35 -0.68
C GLY A 207 -8.45 -6.81 -0.84
N ALA A 208 -9.74 -7.05 -0.68
CA ALA A 208 -10.38 -8.37 -0.79
C ALA A 208 -10.67 -8.77 -2.26
N GLY A 209 -9.78 -8.43 -3.19
CA GLY A 209 -9.98 -8.63 -4.63
C GLY A 209 -10.30 -10.07 -5.04
N ARG A 210 -9.81 -11.06 -4.27
CA ARG A 210 -10.06 -12.49 -4.55
C ARG A 210 -11.50 -12.96 -4.29
N ILE A 211 -12.38 -12.08 -3.84
CA ILE A 211 -13.82 -12.33 -3.86
C ILE A 211 -14.32 -12.43 -5.31
N PHE A 212 -13.67 -11.72 -6.23
CA PHE A 212 -14.02 -11.72 -7.66
C PHE A 212 -13.26 -12.82 -8.41
N ALA A 213 -13.88 -13.34 -9.47
CA ALA A 213 -13.31 -14.43 -10.27
C ALA A 213 -12.01 -14.05 -11.00
N SER A 214 -11.89 -12.79 -11.39
CA SER A 214 -10.72 -12.27 -12.11
C SER A 214 -10.08 -11.12 -11.34
N THR A 215 -8.91 -11.37 -10.76
CA THR A 215 -8.10 -10.37 -10.08
C THR A 215 -6.66 -10.86 -9.92
N ILE A 216 -5.72 -9.94 -9.78
CA ILE A 216 -4.34 -10.29 -9.43
C ILE A 216 -4.31 -10.90 -8.00
N PRO A 217 -3.53 -11.96 -7.77
CA PRO A 217 -3.41 -12.55 -6.45
C PRO A 217 -2.87 -11.55 -5.43
N VAL A 218 -3.72 -11.13 -4.51
CA VAL A 218 -3.34 -10.42 -3.29
C VAL A 218 -3.27 -11.41 -2.14
N MET A 219 -2.54 -11.08 -1.07
CA MET A 219 -2.51 -11.95 0.12
C MET A 219 -3.94 -12.08 0.64
N VAL A 220 -4.42 -13.33 0.76
CA VAL A 220 -5.85 -13.61 0.94
C VAL A 220 -6.32 -13.16 2.32
N TRP A 221 -7.41 -12.43 2.31
CA TRP A 221 -8.12 -11.92 3.47
C TRP A 221 -8.70 -13.00 4.38
N GLY A 222 -8.96 -14.19 3.86
CA GLY A 222 -9.63 -15.25 4.59
C GLY A 222 -8.90 -15.70 5.86
N CYS A 223 -7.58 -15.75 5.83
CA CYS A 223 -6.76 -16.23 6.95
C CYS A 223 -6.59 -15.18 8.06
N LEU A 224 -6.60 -13.88 7.71
CA LEU A 224 -6.39 -12.80 8.67
C LEU A 224 -7.70 -12.19 9.21
N CYS A 225 -8.86 -12.63 8.70
CA CYS A 225 -10.18 -12.12 9.12
C CYS A 225 -10.71 -12.73 10.42
N VAL A 226 -10.14 -13.82 10.90
CA VAL A 226 -10.58 -14.47 12.13
C VAL A 226 -9.76 -13.90 13.29
N PRO A 227 -10.23 -13.54 14.27
CA PRO A 227 -10.80 -12.68 15.25
C PRO A 227 -10.10 -11.33 15.54
N VAL A 228 -9.12 -10.85 14.77
CA VAL A 228 -8.35 -9.63 15.08
C VAL A 228 -9.10 -8.34 14.67
N LEU A 229 -10.01 -8.46 13.71
CA LEU A 229 -10.72 -7.31 13.18
C LEU A 229 -12.17 -7.33 13.66
N ARG A 230 -12.45 -6.72 14.81
CA ARG A 230 -13.82 -6.35 15.16
C ARG A 230 -14.41 -5.54 14.01
N ARG A 231 -15.57 -5.99 13.56
CA ARG A 231 -16.36 -5.47 12.43
C ARG A 231 -16.39 -3.93 12.43
N LYS A 232 -15.62 -3.29 11.57
CA LYS A 232 -16.05 -2.05 10.97
C LYS A 232 -16.48 -2.39 9.54
N ILE A 233 -17.67 -1.99 9.23
CA ILE A 233 -18.51 -2.21 8.06
C ILE A 233 -17.71 -2.41 6.76
N TRP A 234 -17.89 -3.59 6.15
CA TRP A 234 -17.42 -3.93 4.83
C TRP A 234 -18.53 -3.61 3.83
N ARG A 235 -18.45 -2.48 3.19
CA ARG A 235 -19.11 -2.28 1.90
C ARG A 235 -18.00 -2.19 0.85
N CYS A 236 -17.91 -3.20 0.02
CA CYS A 236 -17.06 -3.20 -1.15
C CYS A 236 -17.80 -2.42 -2.23
N GLY A 237 -17.51 -1.14 -2.35
CA GLY A 237 -17.86 -0.37 -3.52
C GLY A 237 -16.99 -0.84 -4.69
N SER A 238 -17.61 -1.11 -5.83
CA SER A 238 -16.92 -1.40 -7.09
C SER A 238 -16.17 -0.14 -7.54
N SER A 239 -14.97 0.05 -7.11
CA SER A 239 -14.10 1.03 -7.71
C SER A 239 -12.73 0.43 -7.97
N THR A 240 -12.21 0.73 -9.12
CA THR A 240 -10.91 0.34 -9.65
C THR A 240 -9.72 0.90 -8.89
N GLN A 241 -9.93 1.45 -7.69
CA GLN A 241 -8.86 1.97 -6.85
C GLN A 241 -8.61 1.06 -5.65
N PRO A 242 -7.39 0.53 -5.49
CA PRO A 242 -7.01 -0.18 -4.29
C PRO A 242 -6.93 0.83 -3.14
N VAL A 243 -7.90 0.78 -2.22
CA VAL A 243 -7.82 1.52 -0.97
C VAL A 243 -6.66 0.92 -0.16
N LEU A 244 -5.59 1.69 -0.06
CA LEU A 244 -4.41 1.34 0.71
C LEU A 244 -4.77 1.38 2.19
N ARG A 245 -5.01 0.22 2.82
CA ARG A 245 -5.15 0.14 4.28
C ARG A 245 -3.93 -0.50 4.88
N VAL A 246 -3.13 0.30 5.57
CA VAL A 246 -2.08 -0.16 6.47
C VAL A 246 -2.67 -0.18 7.88
N ARG A 247 -2.63 -1.33 8.55
CA ARG A 247 -2.91 -1.42 9.99
C ARG A 247 -1.67 -1.87 10.72
N VAL A 248 -1.33 -1.14 11.75
CA VAL A 248 -0.31 -1.53 12.73
C VAL A 248 -1.04 -2.24 13.87
N CYS A 249 -0.65 -3.47 14.16
CA CYS A 249 -1.09 -4.22 15.34
C CYS A 249 0.07 -4.18 16.34
N LEU A 250 -0.14 -3.50 17.45
CA LEU A 250 0.76 -3.45 18.60
C LEU A 250 0.33 -4.47 19.64
#